data_fffbfce1cef5c5f7d6e4472fa8bf36b4
#
_entry.id   fffbfce1cef5c5f7d6e4472fa8bf36b4
#
_cell.length_a   1.000
_cell.length_b   1.000
_cell.length_c   1.000
_cell.angle_alpha   90.00
_cell.angle_beta   90.00
_cell.angle_gamma   90.00
#
_symmetry.space_group_name_H-M   'P 1'
#
loop_
_entity.id
_entity.type
_entity.pdbx_description
1 polymer ?
#
loop_
_entity_poly.entity_id
_entity_poly.type
_entity_poly.pdbx_seq_one_letter_code
_entity_poly.pdbx_strand_id
1 'polypeptide(L)'
;MASLKKNSSQYHNVSIFLHWLIGLGIIFMFILGWYMEEIPKKAPKSLSFDLFNLGIYSWEVAKEMSPRSFYFMLHKSVGVSLFILIIYRIFWRLTHKPPALLDTMKPWEKRVATAAHHGLYFLMIATPLAGIIMSISSKYGLSLIHISEP
;
A
#
# COMPACT_ATOMS: atom_id res chain seq x y z
N MET A 1 -30.98 29.46 -25.81
CA MET A 1 -29.67 29.23 -25.25
C MET A 1 -29.64 27.85 -24.57
N ALA A 2 -29.13 26.84 -25.27
CA ALA A 2 -29.03 25.49 -24.73
C ALA A 2 -27.82 25.44 -23.83
N SER A 3 -28.03 25.29 -22.52
CA SER A 3 -27.01 25.04 -21.53
C SER A 3 -26.37 23.67 -21.85
N LEU A 4 -25.14 23.70 -22.33
CA LEU A 4 -24.32 22.51 -22.49
C LEU A 4 -24.11 21.88 -21.10
N LYS A 5 -24.90 20.87 -20.80
CA LYS A 5 -24.73 19.99 -19.65
C LYS A 5 -23.36 19.32 -19.81
N LYS A 6 -22.36 19.89 -19.16
CA LYS A 6 -20.99 19.32 -19.10
C LYS A 6 -21.11 17.93 -18.51
N ASN A 7 -21.08 16.92 -19.38
CA ASN A 7 -21.08 15.51 -18.96
C ASN A 7 -19.85 15.28 -18.09
N SER A 8 -20.06 15.17 -16.80
CA SER A 8 -19.04 14.80 -15.81
C SER A 8 -18.75 13.29 -15.84
N SER A 9 -18.46 12.77 -17.03
CA SER A 9 -18.11 11.36 -17.24
C SER A 9 -16.63 11.05 -16.99
N GLN A 10 -15.85 12.06 -16.57
CA GLN A 10 -14.41 11.87 -16.33
C GLN A 10 -14.13 11.69 -14.85
N TYR A 11 -13.23 10.74 -14.54
CA TYR A 11 -12.69 10.59 -13.19
C TYR A 11 -11.89 11.83 -12.80
N HIS A 12 -12.01 12.23 -11.54
CA HIS A 12 -11.21 13.32 -11.01
C HIS A 12 -9.72 12.89 -10.99
N ASN A 13 -8.81 13.77 -11.41
CA ASN A 13 -7.36 13.47 -11.51
C ASN A 13 -6.78 12.94 -10.21
N VAL A 14 -7.26 13.42 -9.05
CA VAL A 14 -6.87 12.91 -7.72
C VAL A 14 -7.22 11.43 -7.55
N SER A 15 -8.40 11.00 -8.03
CA SER A 15 -8.81 9.59 -7.95
C SER A 15 -7.91 8.69 -8.79
N ILE A 16 -7.50 9.15 -9.97
CA ILE A 16 -6.59 8.42 -10.86
C ILE A 16 -5.19 8.34 -10.24
N PHE A 17 -4.68 9.47 -9.75
CA PHE A 17 -3.37 9.53 -9.10
C PHE A 17 -3.30 8.60 -7.88
N LEU A 18 -4.27 8.69 -6.97
CA LEU A 18 -4.33 7.82 -5.79
C LEU A 18 -4.45 6.34 -6.17
N HIS A 19 -5.16 6.04 -7.28
CA HIS A 19 -5.27 4.66 -7.76
C HIS A 19 -3.91 4.08 -8.11
N TRP A 20 -3.17 4.77 -8.94
CA TRP A 20 -1.86 4.31 -9.39
C TRP A 20 -0.83 4.31 -8.27
N LEU A 21 -0.81 5.34 -7.43
CA LEU A 21 0.10 5.42 -6.29
C LEU A 21 -0.10 4.23 -5.33
N ILE A 22 -1.34 3.95 -4.95
CA ILE A 22 -1.67 2.84 -4.05
C ILE A 22 -1.42 1.50 -4.75
N GLY A 23 -1.81 1.36 -6.02
CA GLY A 23 -1.61 0.13 -6.79
C GLY A 23 -0.14 -0.24 -6.91
N LEU A 24 0.70 0.71 -7.30
CA LEU A 24 2.17 0.51 -7.37
C LEU A 24 2.77 0.24 -5.98
N GLY A 25 2.28 0.94 -4.94
CA GLY A 25 2.69 0.68 -3.57
C GLY A 25 2.36 -0.74 -3.10
N ILE A 26 1.19 -1.27 -3.43
CA ILE A 26 0.82 -2.66 -3.10
C ILE A 26 1.72 -3.66 -3.84
N ILE A 27 2.02 -3.42 -5.11
CA ILE A 27 2.95 -4.27 -5.89
C ILE A 27 4.33 -4.25 -5.22
N PHE A 28 4.83 -3.07 -4.86
CA PHE A 28 6.10 -2.93 -4.15
C PHE A 28 6.09 -3.68 -2.82
N MET A 29 5.03 -3.58 -2.03
CA MET A 29 4.88 -4.32 -0.76
C MET A 29 4.89 -5.82 -0.95
N PHE A 30 4.30 -6.32 -2.04
CA PHE A 30 4.32 -7.73 -2.37
C PHE A 30 5.75 -8.21 -2.69
N ILE A 31 6.47 -7.48 -3.55
CA ILE A 31 7.87 -7.76 -3.90
C ILE A 31 8.75 -7.72 -2.64
N LEU A 32 8.57 -6.70 -1.80
CA LEU A 32 9.31 -6.53 -0.56
C LEU A 32 9.05 -7.68 0.42
N GLY A 33 7.78 -8.11 0.54
CA GLY A 33 7.40 -9.25 1.37
C GLY A 33 8.05 -10.56 0.92
N TRP A 34 8.04 -10.81 -0.39
CA TRP A 34 8.71 -11.97 -0.97
C TRP A 34 10.21 -11.95 -0.70
N TYR A 35 10.86 -10.83 -1.00
CA TYR A 35 12.30 -10.67 -0.78
C TYR A 35 12.71 -10.88 0.68
N MET A 36 11.89 -10.42 1.63
CA MET A 36 12.16 -10.60 3.07
C MET A 36 12.21 -12.07 3.50
N GLU A 37 11.44 -12.95 2.86
CA GLU A 37 11.42 -14.37 3.21
C GLU A 37 12.72 -15.08 2.79
N GLU A 38 13.34 -14.63 1.70
CA GLU A 38 14.59 -15.20 1.19
C GLU A 38 15.81 -14.81 2.02
N ILE A 39 15.71 -13.74 2.84
CA ILE A 39 16.84 -13.28 3.65
C ILE A 39 17.10 -14.24 4.82
N PRO A 40 18.34 -14.77 4.98
CA PRO A 40 18.70 -15.67 6.07
C PRO A 40 18.45 -15.03 7.44
N LYS A 41 17.86 -15.80 8.36
CA LYS A 41 17.59 -15.33 9.74
C LYS A 41 18.86 -14.97 10.52
N LYS A 42 20.00 -15.56 10.16
CA LYS A 42 21.31 -15.38 10.82
C LYS A 42 22.28 -14.56 9.97
N ALA A 43 21.78 -13.71 9.07
CA ALA A 43 22.64 -12.82 8.30
C ALA A 43 23.41 -11.86 9.23
N PRO A 44 24.68 -11.52 8.90
CA PRO A 44 25.49 -10.60 9.68
C PRO A 44 24.81 -9.24 9.79
N LYS A 45 25.01 -8.58 10.92
CA LYS A 45 24.51 -7.23 11.14
C LYS A 45 25.33 -6.23 10.34
N SER A 46 24.71 -5.16 9.89
CA SER A 46 25.35 -4.07 9.17
C SER A 46 24.75 -2.72 9.59
N LEU A 47 25.50 -1.65 9.33
CA LEU A 47 25.06 -0.26 9.46
C LEU A 47 24.56 0.31 8.13
N SER A 48 24.81 -0.39 7.01
CA SER A 48 24.46 0.07 5.67
C SER A 48 23.69 -1.01 4.92
N PHE A 49 22.59 -0.59 4.30
CA PHE A 49 21.70 -1.48 3.53
C PHE A 49 21.42 -0.89 2.17
N ASP A 50 21.65 -1.68 1.13
CA ASP A 50 21.26 -1.38 -0.23
C ASP A 50 19.92 -2.06 -0.55
N LEU A 51 19.01 -1.31 -1.13
CA LEU A 51 17.67 -1.81 -1.46
C LEU A 51 17.78 -2.87 -2.57
N PHE A 52 17.41 -4.11 -2.24
CA PHE A 52 17.51 -5.30 -3.12
C PHE A 52 18.93 -5.58 -3.67
N ASN A 53 19.96 -5.05 -3.05
CA ASN A 53 21.35 -5.13 -3.51
C ASN A 53 21.53 -4.61 -4.96
N LEU A 54 20.84 -3.53 -5.30
CA LEU A 54 20.89 -2.96 -6.65
C LEU A 54 22.07 -2.01 -6.87
N GLY A 55 22.79 -1.63 -5.81
CA GLY A 55 23.91 -0.70 -5.89
C GLY A 55 23.54 0.76 -6.22
N ILE A 56 22.25 1.10 -6.12
CA ILE A 56 21.74 2.43 -6.50
C ILE A 56 21.83 3.40 -5.31
N TYR A 57 21.47 2.96 -4.13
CA TYR A 57 21.44 3.76 -2.92
C TYR A 57 21.59 2.91 -1.66
N SER A 58 22.51 3.31 -0.79
CA SER A 58 22.71 2.67 0.52
C SER A 58 22.11 3.53 1.63
N TRP A 59 21.32 2.89 2.47
CA TRP A 59 20.72 3.51 3.67
C TRP A 59 21.59 3.21 4.86
N GLU A 60 22.03 4.25 5.55
CA GLU A 60 22.74 4.11 6.82
C GLU A 60 21.75 4.15 7.97
N VAL A 61 21.94 3.27 8.93
CA VAL A 61 21.13 3.16 10.14
C VAL A 61 21.96 3.48 11.36
N ALA A 62 21.34 4.11 12.37
CA ALA A 62 22.06 4.55 13.58
C ALA A 62 22.59 3.39 14.43
N LYS A 63 22.06 2.18 14.28
CA LYS A 63 22.45 0.99 15.04
C LYS A 63 22.53 -0.23 14.14
N GLU A 64 23.56 -1.04 14.32
CA GLU A 64 23.69 -2.30 13.59
C GLU A 64 22.48 -3.20 13.74
N MET A 65 21.92 -3.60 12.61
CA MET A 65 20.80 -4.54 12.57
C MET A 65 20.99 -5.60 11.49
N SER A 66 20.24 -6.69 11.59
CA SER A 66 20.25 -7.70 10.53
C SER A 66 19.51 -7.18 9.29
N PRO A 67 19.91 -7.58 8.07
CA PRO A 67 19.19 -7.22 6.85
C PRO A 67 17.69 -7.55 6.94
N ARG A 68 17.35 -8.69 7.52
CA ARG A 68 15.95 -9.08 7.73
C ARG A 68 15.19 -8.06 8.58
N SER A 69 15.77 -7.58 9.68
CA SER A 69 15.15 -6.56 10.55
C SER A 69 14.95 -5.24 9.82
N PHE A 70 15.92 -4.82 9.01
CA PHE A 70 15.83 -3.62 8.18
C PHE A 70 14.64 -3.69 7.21
N TYR A 71 14.53 -4.79 6.46
CA TYR A 71 13.43 -4.96 5.51
C TYR A 71 12.06 -5.11 6.19
N PHE A 72 12.00 -5.70 7.39
CA PHE A 72 10.78 -5.71 8.20
C PHE A 72 10.35 -4.31 8.63
N MET A 73 11.31 -3.46 9.06
CA MET A 73 11.02 -2.06 9.38
C MET A 73 10.54 -1.28 8.15
N LEU A 74 11.20 -1.47 7.01
CA LEU A 74 10.81 -0.84 5.75
C LEU A 74 9.39 -1.27 5.34
N HIS A 75 9.09 -2.57 5.39
CA HIS A 75 7.77 -3.11 5.10
C HIS A 75 6.68 -2.51 6.01
N LYS A 76 6.92 -2.45 7.31
CA LYS A 76 5.99 -1.83 8.27
C LYS A 76 5.77 -0.35 7.97
N SER A 77 6.83 0.40 7.72
CA SER A 77 6.76 1.85 7.45
C SER A 77 5.97 2.15 6.17
N VAL A 78 6.30 1.48 5.08
CA VAL A 78 5.57 1.62 3.81
C VAL A 78 4.13 1.14 3.95
N GLY A 79 3.92 0.02 4.65
CA GLY A 79 2.58 -0.55 4.90
C GLY A 79 1.67 0.41 5.65
N VAL A 80 2.15 1.05 6.71
CA VAL A 80 1.38 2.07 7.47
C VAL A 80 1.09 3.29 6.59
N SER A 81 2.08 3.76 5.83
CA SER A 81 1.89 4.89 4.91
C SER A 81 0.84 4.58 3.84
N LEU A 82 0.89 3.40 3.25
CA LEU A 82 -0.12 2.93 2.30
C LEU A 82 -1.51 2.79 2.94
N PHE A 83 -1.58 2.31 4.18
CA PHE A 83 -2.86 2.20 4.89
C PHE A 83 -3.51 3.56 5.07
N ILE A 84 -2.76 4.59 5.44
CA ILE A 84 -3.25 5.98 5.53
C ILE A 84 -3.75 6.47 4.16
N LEU A 85 -3.00 6.22 3.09
CA LEU A 85 -3.43 6.58 1.72
C LEU A 85 -4.70 5.84 1.28
N ILE A 86 -4.86 4.57 1.67
CA ILE A 86 -6.06 3.78 1.39
C ILE A 86 -7.27 4.39 2.10
N ILE A 87 -7.16 4.74 3.38
CA ILE A 87 -8.22 5.41 4.14
C ILE A 87 -8.59 6.74 3.49
N TYR A 88 -7.59 7.55 3.14
CA TYR A 88 -7.81 8.81 2.44
C TYR A 88 -8.54 8.61 1.09
N ARG A 89 -8.15 7.59 0.31
CA ARG A 89 -8.80 7.26 -0.95
C ARG A 89 -10.25 6.84 -0.76
N ILE A 90 -10.55 6.03 0.26
CA ILE A 90 -11.92 5.62 0.57
C ILE A 90 -12.77 6.85 0.92
N PHE A 91 -12.26 7.72 1.79
CA PHE A 91 -12.92 8.97 2.15
C PHE A 91 -13.17 9.85 0.91
N TRP A 92 -12.15 10.02 0.06
CA TRP A 92 -12.28 10.76 -1.19
C TRP A 92 -13.38 10.20 -2.10
N ARG A 93 -13.47 8.87 -2.21
CA ARG A 93 -14.47 8.20 -3.04
C ARG A 93 -15.90 8.31 -2.47
N LEU A 94 -16.05 8.38 -1.17
CA LEU A 94 -17.36 8.59 -0.52
C LEU A 94 -17.87 10.01 -0.75
N THR A 95 -16.97 10.98 -0.80
CA THR A 95 -17.32 12.39 -1.02
C THR A 95 -17.44 12.77 -2.51
N HIS A 96 -16.72 12.06 -3.40
CA HIS A 96 -16.69 12.30 -4.83
C HIS A 96 -17.19 11.08 -5.59
N LYS A 97 -18.47 11.08 -5.94
CA LYS A 97 -19.09 9.93 -6.63
C LYS A 97 -18.37 9.62 -7.95
N PRO A 98 -17.99 8.36 -8.18
CA PRO A 98 -17.39 7.95 -9.44
C PRO A 98 -18.41 8.06 -10.58
N PRO A 99 -17.96 8.15 -11.85
CA PRO A 99 -18.83 8.02 -13.00
C PRO A 99 -19.63 6.72 -12.96
N ALA A 100 -20.84 6.75 -13.51
CA ALA A 100 -21.65 5.55 -13.62
C ALA A 100 -20.96 4.50 -14.52
N LEU A 101 -21.23 3.23 -14.23
CA LEU A 101 -20.78 2.13 -15.09
C LEU A 101 -21.38 2.29 -16.48
N LEU A 102 -20.64 1.88 -17.51
CA LEU A 102 -21.04 1.97 -18.90
C LEU A 102 -22.39 1.25 -19.13
N ASP A 103 -23.30 1.91 -19.82
CA ASP A 103 -24.63 1.35 -20.12
C ASP A 103 -24.55 0.14 -21.06
N THR A 104 -23.46 0.01 -21.81
CA THR A 104 -23.17 -1.11 -22.70
C THR A 104 -22.83 -2.41 -21.99
N MET A 105 -22.51 -2.39 -20.68
CA MET A 105 -22.20 -3.59 -19.91
C MET A 105 -23.45 -4.41 -19.60
N LYS A 106 -23.32 -5.73 -19.75
CA LYS A 106 -24.39 -6.69 -19.41
C LYS A 106 -24.67 -6.68 -17.89
N PRO A 107 -25.88 -6.99 -17.44
CA PRO A 107 -26.24 -6.95 -16.01
C PRO A 107 -25.35 -7.83 -15.12
N TRP A 108 -24.93 -8.99 -15.59
CA TRP A 108 -24.04 -9.87 -14.85
C TRP A 108 -22.61 -9.30 -14.73
N GLU A 109 -22.11 -8.64 -15.78
CA GLU A 109 -20.80 -7.97 -15.77
C GLU A 109 -20.77 -6.85 -14.73
N LYS A 110 -21.84 -6.04 -14.67
CA LYS A 110 -22.00 -4.98 -13.65
C LYS A 110 -21.98 -5.58 -12.23
N ARG A 111 -22.65 -6.71 -12.01
CA ARG A 111 -22.65 -7.38 -10.69
C ARG A 111 -21.27 -7.90 -10.31
N VAL A 112 -20.58 -8.57 -11.23
CA VAL A 112 -19.21 -9.09 -10.99
C VAL A 112 -18.24 -7.96 -10.74
N ALA A 113 -18.27 -6.90 -11.54
CA ALA A 113 -17.42 -5.72 -11.35
C ALA A 113 -17.67 -5.07 -9.98
N THR A 114 -18.93 -4.92 -9.59
CA THR A 114 -19.29 -4.36 -8.27
C THR A 114 -18.81 -5.25 -7.13
N ALA A 115 -19.02 -6.56 -7.20
CA ALA A 115 -18.57 -7.53 -6.19
C ALA A 115 -17.04 -7.55 -6.08
N ALA A 116 -16.32 -7.54 -7.22
CA ALA A 116 -14.87 -7.47 -7.25
C ALA A 116 -14.34 -6.19 -6.59
N HIS A 117 -14.94 -5.04 -6.88
CA HIS A 117 -14.54 -3.78 -6.23
C HIS A 117 -14.74 -3.82 -4.70
N HIS A 118 -15.88 -4.32 -4.22
CA HIS A 118 -16.11 -4.46 -2.77
C HIS A 118 -15.13 -5.44 -2.12
N GLY A 119 -14.87 -6.58 -2.77
CA GLY A 119 -13.87 -7.56 -2.32
C GLY A 119 -12.46 -6.95 -2.23
N LEU A 120 -12.04 -6.19 -3.25
CA LEU A 120 -10.76 -5.50 -3.24
C LEU A 120 -10.68 -4.44 -2.13
N TYR A 121 -11.72 -3.64 -1.90
CA TYR A 121 -11.73 -2.70 -0.78
C TYR A 121 -11.64 -3.40 0.57
N PHE A 122 -12.36 -4.51 0.73
CA PHE A 122 -12.25 -5.31 1.94
C PHE A 122 -10.82 -5.81 2.17
N LEU A 123 -10.18 -6.38 1.16
CA LEU A 123 -8.80 -6.87 1.25
C LEU A 123 -7.79 -5.75 1.51
N MET A 124 -7.98 -4.59 0.86
CA MET A 124 -7.12 -3.41 1.05
C MET A 124 -7.13 -2.89 2.49
N ILE A 125 -8.22 -3.07 3.23
CA ILE A 125 -8.34 -2.70 4.64
C ILE A 125 -7.89 -3.86 5.53
N ALA A 126 -8.38 -5.06 5.30
CA ALA A 126 -8.16 -6.22 6.16
C ALA A 126 -6.68 -6.63 6.21
N THR A 127 -5.96 -6.59 5.08
CA THR A 127 -4.55 -7.01 5.00
C THR A 127 -3.63 -6.13 5.85
N PRO A 128 -3.59 -4.79 5.70
CA PRO A 128 -2.72 -3.96 6.54
C PRO A 128 -3.18 -3.94 7.99
N LEU A 129 -4.48 -4.02 8.26
CA LEU A 129 -4.99 -4.10 9.63
C LEU A 129 -4.52 -5.37 10.34
N ALA A 130 -4.59 -6.52 9.67
CA ALA A 130 -4.05 -7.78 10.19
C ALA A 130 -2.54 -7.69 10.45
N GLY A 131 -1.78 -7.06 9.54
CA GLY A 131 -0.35 -6.80 9.71
C GLY A 131 -0.03 -5.91 10.91
N ILE A 132 -0.81 -4.86 11.13
CA ILE A 132 -0.68 -3.97 12.30
C ILE A 132 -0.97 -4.74 13.59
N ILE A 133 -2.07 -5.49 13.65
CA ILE A 133 -2.46 -6.29 14.82
C ILE A 133 -1.36 -7.31 15.15
N MET A 134 -0.88 -8.03 14.15
CA MET A 134 0.22 -8.99 14.31
C MET A 134 1.51 -8.31 14.81
N SER A 135 1.81 -7.12 14.32
CA SER A 135 3.00 -6.36 14.74
C SER A 135 2.90 -5.91 16.20
N ILE A 136 1.73 -5.41 16.63
CA ILE A 136 1.49 -4.99 18.02
C ILE A 136 1.53 -6.19 18.98
N SER A 137 1.01 -7.33 18.55
CA SER A 137 0.98 -8.58 19.35
C SER A 137 2.34 -9.29 19.40
N SER A 138 3.29 -8.89 18.56
CA SER A 138 4.63 -9.50 18.55
C SER A 138 5.53 -8.87 19.60
N LYS A 139 6.52 -9.65 20.11
CA LYS A 139 7.55 -9.18 21.06
C LYS A 139 8.37 -7.98 20.54
N TYR A 140 8.37 -7.74 19.24
CA TYR A 140 9.17 -6.69 18.59
C TYR A 140 8.40 -5.37 18.39
N GLY A 141 7.11 -5.33 18.75
CA GLY A 141 6.29 -4.11 18.65
C GLY A 141 6.23 -3.49 17.25
N LEU A 142 5.64 -2.30 17.16
CA LEU A 142 5.57 -1.49 15.95
C LEU A 142 6.80 -0.57 15.86
N SER A 143 7.95 -1.12 15.47
CA SER A 143 9.15 -0.31 15.17
C SER A 143 9.10 0.14 13.72
N LEU A 144 8.99 1.45 13.50
CA LEU A 144 9.03 2.10 12.18
C LEU A 144 10.40 2.77 11.98
N ILE A 145 10.82 3.00 10.73
CA ILE A 145 12.14 3.57 10.39
C ILE A 145 12.40 4.92 11.06
N HIS A 146 11.36 5.71 11.31
CA HIS A 146 11.48 7.04 11.92
C HIS A 146 11.09 7.09 13.41
N ILE A 147 10.71 5.98 14.03
CA ILE A 147 10.24 5.91 15.42
C ILE A 147 11.09 4.90 16.23
N SER A 148 12.26 4.53 15.75
CA SER A 148 13.18 3.72 16.53
C SER A 148 13.93 4.60 17.52
N GLU A 149 13.34 4.83 18.69
CA GLU A 149 14.09 5.31 19.85
C GLU A 149 15.04 4.20 20.35
N PRO A 150 16.16 4.60 20.94
CA PRO A 150 17.25 3.72 21.36
C PRO A 150 16.87 2.68 22.43
#